data_b64bc4fc64f59076f01ed1daad62ec49
#
_entry.id   b64bc4fc64f59076f01ed1daad62ec49
#
_cell.length_a   1.000
_cell.length_b   1.000
_cell.length_c   1.000
_cell.angle_alpha   90.00
_cell.angle_beta   90.00
_cell.angle_gamma   90.00
#
_symmetry.space_group_name_H-M   'P 1'
#
loop_
_entity.id
_entity.type
_entity.pdbx_description
1 polymer ?
#
loop_
_entity_poly.entity_id
_entity_poly.type
_entity_poly.pdbx_seq_one_letter_code
_entity_poly.pdbx_strand_id
1 'polypeptide(L)'
;MFYLDRGSGVPTYLQFVHQVDYALRLGFLREGDQLPRIKDVTRTLAVNPDTVMKAYRELELRGVTAGRPGVGTFITQAPDIAGLKQMAGLQKKLTGWLGEAAAAGVDELGMKALFAAALRNFNDGGGAARRSGRDARGGGVAGGARRDGGAA
;
A
#
# COMPACT_ATOMS: atom_id res chain seq x y z
N MET A 1 -8.89 4.02 14.42
CA MET A 1 -8.68 3.19 13.24
C MET A 1 -7.99 3.95 12.12
N PHE A 2 -8.52 5.07 11.64
CA PHE A 2 -7.84 5.91 10.65
C PHE A 2 -6.93 6.94 11.29
N TYR A 3 -5.81 7.23 10.65
CA TYR A 3 -4.91 8.33 10.98
C TYR A 3 -4.59 9.13 9.69
N LEU A 4 -4.07 10.33 9.85
CA LEU A 4 -3.75 11.20 8.73
C LEU A 4 -2.33 11.75 8.89
N ASP A 5 -1.50 11.49 7.88
CA ASP A 5 -0.19 12.13 7.73
C ASP A 5 -0.28 13.26 6.69
N ARG A 6 -0.35 14.49 7.17
CA ARG A 6 -0.45 15.69 6.32
C ARG A 6 0.86 16.00 5.59
N GLY A 7 1.97 15.45 6.03
CA GLY A 7 3.30 15.62 5.43
C GLY A 7 3.70 14.54 4.43
N SER A 8 2.88 13.50 4.24
CA SER A 8 3.25 12.34 3.42
C SER A 8 3.32 12.59 1.91
N GLY A 9 2.76 13.71 1.41
CA GLY A 9 2.60 13.95 -0.02
C GLY A 9 1.55 13.07 -0.71
N VAL A 10 0.96 12.11 0.01
CA VAL A 10 -0.10 11.23 -0.52
C VAL A 10 -1.46 11.92 -0.34
N PRO A 11 -2.30 11.99 -1.39
CA PRO A 11 -3.66 12.53 -1.26
C PRO A 11 -4.42 11.89 -0.10
N THR A 12 -5.13 12.69 0.69
CA THR A 12 -5.78 12.24 1.94
C THR A 12 -6.73 11.06 1.70
N TYR A 13 -7.54 11.09 0.63
CA TYR A 13 -8.45 9.97 0.34
C TYR A 13 -7.72 8.66 0.06
N LEU A 14 -6.54 8.71 -0.60
CA LEU A 14 -5.72 7.52 -0.85
C LEU A 14 -5.10 6.98 0.44
N GLN A 15 -4.76 7.84 1.40
CA GLN A 15 -4.28 7.37 2.70
C GLN A 15 -5.34 6.52 3.40
N PHE A 16 -6.62 6.89 3.32
CA PHE A 16 -7.71 6.07 3.86
C PHE A 16 -7.87 4.75 3.11
N VAL A 17 -7.82 4.78 1.78
CA VAL A 17 -7.87 3.56 0.96
C VAL A 17 -6.75 2.59 1.35
N HIS A 18 -5.51 3.08 1.42
CA HIS A 18 -4.35 2.26 1.79
C HIS A 18 -4.48 1.69 3.21
N GLN A 19 -5.02 2.46 4.15
CA GLN A 19 -5.21 1.97 5.53
C GLN A 19 -6.25 0.85 5.61
N VAL A 20 -7.31 0.90 4.82
CA VAL A 20 -8.27 -0.20 4.70
C VAL A 20 -7.60 -1.43 4.08
N ASP A 21 -6.85 -1.24 2.98
CA ASP A 21 -6.12 -2.33 2.32
C ASP A 21 -5.12 -3.01 3.28
N TYR A 22 -4.38 -2.22 4.06
CA TYR A 22 -3.45 -2.76 5.07
C TYR A 22 -4.18 -3.44 6.22
N ALA A 23 -5.25 -2.85 6.72
CA ALA A 23 -6.03 -3.45 7.80
C ALA A 23 -6.63 -4.81 7.40
N LEU A 24 -7.06 -4.95 6.14
CA LEU A 24 -7.49 -6.21 5.57
C LEU A 24 -6.34 -7.22 5.48
N ARG A 25 -5.19 -6.81 4.92
CA ARG A 25 -4.01 -7.67 4.78
C ARG A 25 -3.42 -8.11 6.12
N LEU A 26 -3.56 -7.30 7.15
CA LEU A 26 -3.11 -7.61 8.52
C LEU A 26 -4.17 -8.35 9.35
N GLY A 27 -5.37 -8.56 8.81
CA GLY A 27 -6.46 -9.25 9.49
C GLY A 27 -7.15 -8.41 10.58
N PHE A 28 -6.90 -7.09 10.63
CA PHE A 28 -7.61 -6.16 11.52
C PHE A 28 -9.02 -5.85 11.04
N LEU A 29 -9.26 -5.97 9.74
CA LEU A 29 -10.57 -5.95 9.11
C LEU A 29 -10.83 -7.27 8.41
N ARG A 30 -12.08 -7.70 8.42
CA ARG A 30 -12.54 -8.94 7.80
C ARG A 30 -13.79 -8.68 6.97
N GLU A 31 -14.10 -9.62 6.10
CA GLU A 31 -15.39 -9.62 5.39
C GLU A 31 -16.56 -9.54 6.38
N GLY A 32 -17.51 -8.67 6.09
CA GLY A 32 -18.66 -8.38 6.94
C GLY A 32 -18.43 -7.27 7.97
N ASP A 33 -17.20 -6.84 8.22
CA ASP A 33 -16.94 -5.74 9.14
C ASP A 33 -17.48 -4.43 8.56
N GLN A 34 -18.01 -3.59 9.43
CA GLN A 34 -18.49 -2.27 9.09
C GLN A 34 -17.37 -1.24 9.21
N LEU A 35 -17.16 -0.45 8.15
CA LEU A 35 -16.31 0.73 8.23
C LEU A 35 -16.96 1.83 9.08
N PRO A 36 -16.17 2.70 9.74
CA PRO A 36 -16.69 3.86 10.46
C PRO A 36 -17.56 4.72 9.55
N ARG A 37 -18.61 5.34 10.12
CA ARG A 37 -19.45 6.24 9.34
C ARG A 37 -18.65 7.47 8.91
N ILE A 38 -18.93 7.99 7.73
CA ILE A 38 -18.26 9.17 7.16
C ILE A 38 -18.23 10.33 8.16
N LYS A 39 -19.36 10.62 8.82
CA LYS A 39 -19.46 11.67 9.83
C LYS A 39 -18.54 11.49 11.02
N ASP A 40 -18.27 10.24 11.41
CA ASP A 40 -17.42 9.93 12.57
C ASP A 40 -15.95 10.11 12.18
N VAL A 41 -15.55 9.66 11.00
CA VAL A 41 -14.19 9.89 10.45
C VAL A 41 -13.94 11.38 10.28
N THR A 42 -14.87 12.10 9.65
CA THR A 42 -14.82 13.56 9.45
C THR A 42 -14.60 14.31 10.76
N ARG A 43 -15.38 13.97 11.78
CA ARG A 43 -15.28 14.61 13.10
C ARG A 43 -13.99 14.29 13.80
N THR A 44 -13.58 13.04 13.79
CA THR A 44 -12.39 12.57 14.53
C THR A 44 -11.09 13.10 13.92
N LEU A 45 -11.01 13.20 12.60
CA LEU A 45 -9.78 13.58 11.89
C LEU A 45 -9.80 15.01 11.36
N ALA A 46 -10.88 15.75 11.55
CA ALA A 46 -11.09 17.11 11.05
C ALA A 46 -10.79 17.23 9.55
N VAL A 47 -11.36 16.30 8.76
CA VAL A 47 -11.24 16.25 7.29
C VAL A 47 -12.55 16.57 6.62
N ASN A 48 -12.51 17.01 5.35
CA ASN A 48 -13.71 17.27 4.56
C ASN A 48 -14.48 15.94 4.34
N PRO A 49 -15.82 15.94 4.53
CA PRO A 49 -16.66 14.78 4.23
C PRO A 49 -16.47 14.22 2.82
N ASP A 50 -16.29 15.08 1.82
CA ASP A 50 -16.08 14.68 0.43
C ASP A 50 -14.83 13.86 0.25
N THR A 51 -13.78 14.12 1.03
CA THR A 51 -12.54 13.36 1.03
C THR A 51 -12.77 11.92 1.52
N VAL A 52 -13.56 11.76 2.57
CA VAL A 52 -13.90 10.43 3.12
C VAL A 52 -14.85 9.70 2.15
N MET A 53 -15.84 10.40 1.60
CA MET A 53 -16.74 9.83 0.58
C MET A 53 -15.98 9.36 -0.65
N LYS A 54 -14.99 10.14 -1.12
CA LYS A 54 -14.13 9.75 -2.25
C LYS A 54 -13.37 8.46 -1.96
N ALA A 55 -12.80 8.32 -0.76
CA ALA A 55 -12.11 7.11 -0.34
C ALA A 55 -13.05 5.90 -0.33
N TYR A 56 -14.25 6.04 0.22
CA TYR A 56 -15.23 4.95 0.30
C TYR A 56 -15.73 4.54 -1.08
N ARG A 57 -15.98 5.49 -1.99
CA ARG A 57 -16.31 5.19 -3.39
C ARG A 57 -15.19 4.44 -4.11
N GLU A 58 -13.94 4.83 -3.88
CA GLU A 58 -12.79 4.14 -4.46
C GLU A 58 -12.72 2.67 -3.99
N LEU A 59 -12.95 2.42 -2.70
CA LEU A 59 -13.02 1.05 -2.16
C LEU A 59 -14.19 0.26 -2.75
N GLU A 60 -15.34 0.88 -2.97
CA GLU A 60 -16.49 0.25 -3.64
C GLU A 60 -16.19 -0.09 -5.10
N LEU A 61 -15.57 0.83 -5.84
CA LEU A 61 -15.17 0.59 -7.23
C LEU A 61 -14.18 -0.57 -7.36
N ARG A 62 -13.33 -0.77 -6.36
CA ARG A 62 -12.41 -1.92 -6.29
C ARG A 62 -13.09 -3.20 -5.83
N GLY A 63 -14.34 -3.16 -5.45
CA GLY A 63 -15.09 -4.30 -4.92
C GLY A 63 -14.67 -4.73 -3.51
N VAL A 64 -13.93 -3.88 -2.79
CA VAL A 64 -13.47 -4.14 -1.41
C VAL A 64 -14.57 -3.91 -0.40
N THR A 65 -15.46 -2.96 -0.68
CA THR A 65 -16.58 -2.59 0.18
C THR A 65 -17.88 -2.49 -0.59
N ALA A 66 -19.00 -2.56 0.12
CA ALA A 66 -20.33 -2.25 -0.40
C ALA A 66 -21.10 -1.37 0.59
N GLY A 67 -21.70 -0.30 0.08
CA GLY A 67 -22.63 0.55 0.82
C GLY A 67 -23.99 -0.10 0.97
N ARG A 68 -24.57 -0.03 2.17
CA ARG A 68 -25.96 -0.39 2.45
C ARG A 68 -26.69 0.87 2.89
N PRO A 69 -27.64 1.40 2.07
CA PRO A 69 -28.36 2.62 2.37
C PRO A 69 -28.97 2.62 3.77
N GLY A 70 -28.76 3.68 4.56
CA GLY A 70 -29.24 3.82 5.93
C GLY A 70 -28.51 2.97 6.99
N VAL A 71 -27.69 2.03 6.60
CA VAL A 71 -26.96 1.11 7.50
C VAL A 71 -25.49 1.46 7.60
N GLY A 72 -24.76 1.48 6.48
CA GLY A 72 -23.35 1.80 6.46
C GLY A 72 -22.60 1.13 5.30
N THR A 73 -21.29 1.21 5.34
CA THR A 73 -20.39 0.59 4.37
C THR A 73 -19.71 -0.62 5.00
N PHE A 74 -19.72 -1.74 4.32
CA PHE A 74 -19.23 -3.04 4.82
C PHE A 74 -18.15 -3.60 3.92
N ILE A 75 -17.21 -4.33 4.51
CA ILE A 75 -16.19 -5.09 3.79
C ILE A 75 -16.85 -6.28 3.06
N THR A 76 -16.59 -6.44 1.78
CA THR A 76 -17.16 -7.48 0.92
C THR A 76 -16.15 -8.52 0.44
N GLN A 77 -14.87 -8.20 0.49
CA GLN A 77 -13.80 -9.12 0.11
C GLN A 77 -12.77 -9.27 1.21
N ALA A 78 -12.46 -10.52 1.57
CA ALA A 78 -11.26 -10.84 2.33
C ALA A 78 -10.07 -10.92 1.35
N PRO A 79 -8.89 -10.39 1.72
CA PRO A 79 -7.69 -10.57 0.92
C PRO A 79 -7.26 -12.04 0.91
N ASP A 80 -6.46 -12.41 -0.09
CA ASP A 80 -5.86 -13.75 -0.21
C ASP A 80 -5.17 -14.18 1.11
N ILE A 81 -5.56 -15.34 1.61
CA ILE A 81 -5.05 -15.91 2.89
C ILE A 81 -3.53 -16.08 2.87
N ALA A 82 -2.92 -16.34 1.71
CA ALA A 82 -1.47 -16.43 1.58
C ALA A 82 -0.77 -15.11 1.88
N GLY A 83 -1.33 -14.00 1.37
CA GLY A 83 -0.84 -12.65 1.67
C GLY A 83 -1.00 -12.27 3.14
N LEU A 84 -2.09 -12.69 3.78
CA LEU A 84 -2.33 -12.45 5.21
C LEU A 84 -1.27 -13.11 6.10
N LYS A 85 -0.90 -14.36 5.83
CA LYS A 85 0.12 -15.07 6.62
C LYS A 85 1.49 -14.41 6.49
N GLN A 86 1.85 -13.97 5.28
CA GLN A 86 3.11 -13.25 5.04
C GLN A 86 3.15 -11.92 5.78
N MET A 87 2.07 -11.13 5.72
CA MET A 87 1.99 -9.85 6.40
C MET A 87 2.02 -10.01 7.93
N ALA A 88 1.33 -11.00 8.48
CA ALA A 88 1.37 -11.30 9.91
C ALA A 88 2.79 -11.68 10.37
N GLY A 89 3.52 -12.44 9.56
CA GLY A 89 4.92 -12.79 9.82
C GLY A 89 5.84 -11.56 9.83
N LEU A 90 5.65 -10.63 8.87
CA LEU A 90 6.41 -9.38 8.81
C LEU A 90 6.07 -8.46 9.98
N GLN A 91 4.80 -8.36 10.36
CA GLN A 91 4.36 -7.59 11.51
C GLN A 91 4.99 -8.12 12.80
N LYS A 92 5.03 -9.45 13.00
CA LYS A 92 5.67 -10.07 14.16
C LYS A 92 7.16 -9.73 14.24
N LYS A 93 7.88 -9.78 13.11
CA LYS A 93 9.30 -9.40 13.03
C LYS A 93 9.50 -7.93 13.38
N LEU A 94 8.65 -7.04 12.87
CA LEU A 94 8.72 -5.61 13.17
C LEU A 94 8.43 -5.34 14.65
N THR A 95 7.43 -6.01 15.24
CA THR A 95 7.14 -5.90 16.67
C THR A 95 8.31 -6.39 17.52
N GLY A 96 8.97 -7.48 17.10
CA GLY A 96 10.20 -7.96 17.75
C GLY A 96 11.31 -6.91 17.70
N TRP A 97 11.56 -6.33 16.55
CA TRP A 97 12.53 -5.25 16.39
C TRP A 97 12.23 -4.03 17.27
N LEU A 98 10.95 -3.62 17.38
CA LEU A 98 10.54 -2.53 18.27
C LEU A 98 10.86 -2.86 19.74
N GLY A 99 10.64 -4.11 20.17
CA GLY A 99 11.01 -4.58 21.50
C GLY A 99 12.52 -4.54 21.74
N GLU A 100 13.32 -4.97 20.80
CA GLU A 100 14.79 -4.91 20.85
C GLU A 100 15.29 -3.47 20.90
N ALA A 101 14.74 -2.59 20.09
CA ALA A 101 15.09 -1.17 20.08
C ALA A 101 14.76 -0.50 21.42
N ALA A 102 13.59 -0.80 22.00
CA ALA A 102 13.19 -0.31 23.31
C ALA A 102 14.14 -0.79 24.41
N ALA A 103 14.51 -2.07 24.39
CA ALA A 103 15.46 -2.64 25.34
C ALA A 103 16.86 -2.02 25.22
N ALA A 104 17.24 -1.57 24.01
CA ALA A 104 18.49 -0.83 23.76
C ALA A 104 18.39 0.67 24.16
N GLY A 105 17.27 1.12 24.71
CA GLY A 105 17.07 2.51 25.13
C GLY A 105 16.69 3.49 24.01
N VAL A 106 16.29 2.98 22.85
CA VAL A 106 15.81 3.82 21.74
C VAL A 106 14.37 4.22 22.00
N ASP A 107 14.10 5.50 22.03
CA ASP A 107 12.74 6.04 22.18
C ASP A 107 11.96 5.99 20.87
N GLU A 108 10.67 6.34 20.92
CA GLU A 108 9.77 6.30 19.77
C GLU A 108 10.28 7.16 18.60
N LEU A 109 10.86 8.33 18.90
CA LEU A 109 11.39 9.22 17.86
C LEU A 109 12.62 8.59 17.18
N GLY A 110 13.49 7.98 17.96
CA GLY A 110 14.65 7.23 17.48
C GLY A 110 14.25 6.03 16.62
N MET A 111 13.23 5.28 17.03
CA MET A 111 12.69 4.17 16.25
C MET A 111 12.16 4.63 14.89
N LYS A 112 11.41 5.72 14.85
CA LYS A 112 10.91 6.32 13.61
C LYS A 112 12.05 6.78 12.71
N ALA A 113 13.10 7.39 13.26
CA ALA A 113 14.27 7.84 12.52
C ALA A 113 15.05 6.67 11.92
N LEU A 114 15.28 5.60 12.69
CA LEU A 114 15.94 4.38 12.23
C LEU A 114 15.16 3.70 11.12
N PHE A 115 13.85 3.56 11.29
CA PHE A 115 12.98 2.97 10.27
C PHE A 115 12.99 3.80 8.98
N ALA A 116 12.88 5.12 9.07
CA ALA A 116 12.92 6.01 7.91
C ALA A 116 14.26 5.95 7.18
N ALA A 117 15.37 5.87 7.90
CA ALA A 117 16.70 5.69 7.32
C ALA A 117 16.84 4.35 6.60
N ALA A 118 16.41 3.26 7.23
CA ALA A 118 16.41 1.93 6.64
C ALA A 118 15.55 1.87 5.37
N LEU A 119 14.38 2.48 5.39
CA LEU A 119 13.48 2.54 4.22
C LEU A 119 14.09 3.34 3.06
N ARG A 120 14.74 4.48 3.34
CA ARG A 120 15.47 5.24 2.31
C ARG A 120 16.58 4.39 1.68
N ASN A 121 17.44 3.78 2.50
CA ASN A 121 18.54 2.93 2.01
C ASN A 121 18.03 1.76 1.16
N PHE A 122 16.92 1.14 1.57
CA PHE A 122 16.29 0.06 0.81
C PHE A 122 15.78 0.56 -0.56
N ASN A 123 15.14 1.72 -0.60
CA ASN A 123 14.63 2.32 -1.84
C ASN A 123 15.77 2.73 -2.78
N ASP A 124 16.84 3.31 -2.25
CA ASP A 124 18.01 3.74 -3.02
C ASP A 124 18.79 2.54 -3.56
N GLY A 125 18.99 1.50 -2.76
CA GLY A 125 19.63 0.25 -3.18
C GLY A 125 18.78 -0.59 -4.14
N GLY A 126 17.47 -0.65 -3.93
CA GLY A 126 16.51 -1.37 -4.79
C GLY A 126 16.21 -0.65 -6.10
N GLY A 127 16.30 0.68 -6.13
CA GLY A 127 16.13 1.49 -7.33
C GLY A 127 17.22 1.26 -8.38
N ALA A 128 18.46 1.01 -7.95
CA ALA A 128 19.58 0.71 -8.84
C ALA A 128 19.43 -0.67 -9.50
N ALA A 129 18.98 -1.68 -8.76
CA ALA A 129 18.77 -3.03 -9.30
C ALA A 129 17.62 -3.11 -10.31
N ARG A 130 16.58 -2.27 -10.16
CA ARG A 130 15.45 -2.25 -11.12
C ARG A 130 15.74 -1.47 -12.40
N ARG A 131 16.69 -0.53 -12.40
CA ARG A 131 17.11 0.21 -13.59
C ARG A 131 18.03 -0.60 -14.49
N SER A 132 18.92 -1.42 -13.95
CA SER A 132 19.82 -2.27 -14.74
C SER A 132 19.12 -3.44 -15.45
N GLY A 133 17.95 -3.85 -15.00
CA GLY A 133 17.14 -4.91 -15.62
C GLY A 133 16.26 -4.47 -16.79
N ARG A 134 16.10 -3.18 -17.02
CA ARG A 134 15.26 -2.64 -18.11
C ARG A 134 16.02 -2.35 -19.40
N ASP A 135 17.32 -2.10 -19.31
CA ASP A 135 18.16 -1.78 -20.47
C ASP A 135 18.72 -3.01 -21.19
N ALA A 136 18.55 -4.21 -20.61
CA ALA A 136 19.04 -5.45 -21.23
C ALA A 136 18.06 -6.14 -22.18
N ARG A 137 16.89 -5.57 -22.47
CA ARG A 137 15.89 -6.16 -23.39
C ARG A 137 15.54 -5.31 -24.60
N GLY A 138 16.42 -4.39 -24.98
CA GLY A 138 16.20 -3.50 -26.12
C GLY A 138 17.38 -3.53 -27.12
N GLY A 139 17.70 -4.68 -27.65
CA GLY A 139 18.76 -4.72 -28.65
C GLY A 139 18.77 -6.03 -29.43
N GLY A 140 17.96 -6.13 -30.42
CA GLY A 140 18.02 -7.28 -31.29
C GLY A 140 16.98 -7.29 -32.40
N VAL A 141 17.07 -6.33 -33.31
CA VAL A 141 16.50 -6.50 -34.65
C VAL A 141 17.39 -5.72 -35.60
N ALA A 142 18.10 -6.38 -36.40
CA ALA A 142 18.36 -5.93 -37.78
C ALA A 142 19.22 -6.98 -38.48
N GLY A 143 18.79 -7.40 -39.56
CA GLY A 143 19.57 -8.23 -40.43
C GLY A 143 18.76 -8.59 -41.64
N GLY A 144 18.44 -7.57 -42.44
CA GLY A 144 17.98 -7.79 -43.76
C GLY A 144 19.08 -8.43 -44.61
N ALA A 145 18.78 -9.45 -45.31
CA ALA A 145 19.58 -9.90 -46.44
C ALA A 145 18.74 -9.90 -47.70
N ARG A 146 18.96 -8.89 -48.47
CA ARG A 146 18.66 -8.92 -49.90
C ARG A 146 19.56 -9.96 -50.57
N ARG A 147 19.05 -10.76 -51.43
CA ARG A 147 19.80 -11.34 -52.53
C ARG A 147 18.97 -11.27 -53.80
N ASP A 148 19.51 -10.46 -54.66
CA ASP A 148 19.30 -10.47 -56.06
C ASP A 148 19.77 -11.79 -56.68
N GLY A 149 19.25 -12.07 -57.80
CA GLY A 149 19.69 -13.02 -58.77
C GLY A 149 18.52 -13.42 -59.65
N GLY A 150 18.34 -12.96 -60.80
CA GLY A 150 19.18 -12.66 -61.91
C GLY A 150 19.14 -13.83 -62.86
N ALA A 151 18.49 -13.56 -63.94
CA ALA A 151 18.76 -14.02 -65.29
C ALA A 151 18.57 -15.51 -65.62
N ALA A 152 17.77 -15.78 -66.49
CA ALA A 152 17.90 -16.06 -67.89
C ALA A 152 16.62 -16.67 -68.41
#